data_20fbff6ed3e976e2507d3b48215c5b54
#
_entry.id   20fbff6ed3e976e2507d3b48215c5b54
#
_cell.length_a   1.000
_cell.length_b   1.000
_cell.length_c   1.000
_cell.angle_alpha   90.00
_cell.angle_beta   90.00
_cell.angle_gamma   90.00
#
_symmetry.space_group_name_H-M   'P 1'
#
loop_
_entity.id
_entity.type
_entity.pdbx_description
1 polymer ?
#
loop_
_entity_poly.entity_id
_entity_poly.type
_entity_poly.pdbx_seq_one_letter_code
_entity_poly.pdbx_strand_id
1 'polypeptide(L)'
;MIQYAGKDVCKKFWKFSMDEKEFLAKQLAIELPALRGKVNASQEEIASAVGISRQTYSAYETRTRPIPWSLYLALLFYFDYMPSTHYMIRQLELFPNEFDECWLAGRVLSEEEK
;
A
#
# COMPACT_ATOMS: atom_id res chain seq x y z
N MET A 1 -29.31 -5.91 -4.15
CA MET A 1 -29.23 -5.43 -2.75
C MET A 1 -27.95 -5.81 -2.05
N ILE A 2 -27.54 -7.06 -2.21
CA ILE A 2 -26.29 -7.54 -1.63
C ILE A 2 -25.10 -6.70 -2.09
N GLN A 3 -25.06 -6.32 -3.35
CA GLN A 3 -24.01 -5.48 -3.92
C GLN A 3 -23.90 -4.10 -3.24
N TYR A 4 -25.02 -3.55 -2.79
CA TYR A 4 -25.02 -2.26 -2.08
C TYR A 4 -24.45 -2.40 -0.68
N ALA A 5 -24.76 -3.51 -0.02
CA ALA A 5 -24.18 -3.81 1.27
C ALA A 5 -22.67 -3.94 1.15
N GLY A 6 -22.19 -4.59 0.09
CA GLY A 6 -20.77 -4.70 -0.19
C GLY A 6 -20.09 -3.35 -0.39
N LYS A 7 -20.75 -2.45 -1.13
CA LYS A 7 -20.25 -1.11 -1.39
C LYS A 7 -20.10 -0.29 -0.11
N ASP A 8 -21.09 -0.35 0.77
CA ASP A 8 -21.04 0.38 2.05
C ASP A 8 -19.97 -0.21 2.97
N VAL A 9 -19.82 -1.53 2.97
CA VAL A 9 -18.77 -2.20 3.73
C VAL A 9 -17.39 -1.78 3.22
N CYS A 10 -17.22 -1.66 1.89
CA CYS A 10 -15.96 -1.21 1.31
C CYS A 10 -15.59 0.20 1.76
N LYS A 11 -16.54 1.12 1.77
CA LYS A 11 -16.30 2.47 2.25
C LYS A 11 -15.90 2.48 3.71
N LYS A 12 -16.52 1.63 4.51
CA LYS A 12 -16.21 1.49 5.93
C LYS A 12 -14.80 0.92 6.13
N PHE A 13 -14.43 -0.09 5.37
CA PHE A 13 -13.11 -0.72 5.47
C PHE A 13 -11.98 0.21 5.03
N TRP A 14 -12.27 1.20 4.19
CA TRP A 14 -11.28 2.19 3.78
C TRP A 14 -10.85 3.11 4.92
N LYS A 15 -11.64 3.20 5.97
CA LYS A 15 -11.37 4.12 7.08
C LYS A 15 -10.35 3.51 8.04
N PHE A 16 -9.17 4.07 8.05
CA PHE A 16 -8.10 3.68 8.96
C PHE A 16 -7.92 4.78 10.01
N SER A 17 -7.70 4.38 11.27
CA SER A 17 -7.39 5.32 12.32
C SER A 17 -6.02 5.95 12.11
N MET A 18 -5.75 7.06 12.79
CA MET A 18 -4.43 7.69 12.74
C MET A 18 -3.35 6.74 13.23
N ASP A 19 -3.63 5.98 14.28
CA ASP A 19 -2.67 5.02 14.84
C ASP A 19 -2.35 3.90 13.85
N GLU A 20 -3.37 3.40 13.15
CA GLU A 20 -3.18 2.37 12.12
C GLU A 20 -2.31 2.90 10.97
N LYS A 21 -2.58 4.12 10.52
CA LYS A 21 -1.81 4.75 9.43
C LYS A 21 -0.35 4.94 9.84
N GLU A 22 -0.11 5.42 11.06
CA GLU A 22 1.25 5.59 11.57
C GLU A 22 1.99 4.27 11.68
N PHE A 23 1.32 3.25 12.18
CA PHE A 23 1.92 1.93 12.33
C PHE A 23 2.34 1.37 10.97
N LEU A 24 1.43 1.40 9.99
CA LEU A 24 1.72 0.90 8.65
C LEU A 24 2.84 1.68 7.98
N ALA A 25 2.84 3.00 8.13
CA ALA A 25 3.88 3.85 7.54
C ALA A 25 5.25 3.53 8.13
N LYS A 26 5.33 3.30 9.44
CA LYS A 26 6.59 2.93 10.09
C LYS A 26 7.09 1.57 9.62
N GLN A 27 6.19 0.61 9.49
CA GLN A 27 6.55 -0.72 8.99
C GLN A 27 7.08 -0.65 7.55
N LEU A 28 6.42 0.11 6.70
CA LEU A 28 6.89 0.29 5.33
C LEU A 28 8.28 0.95 5.30
N ALA A 29 8.50 1.97 6.09
CA ALA A 29 9.78 2.67 6.12
C ALA A 29 10.94 1.72 6.44
N ILE A 30 10.73 0.81 7.38
CA ILE A 30 11.75 -0.19 7.75
C ILE A 30 12.08 -1.09 6.57
N GLU A 31 11.09 -1.44 5.77
CA GLU A 31 11.24 -2.39 4.66
C GLU A 31 11.66 -1.74 3.33
N LEU A 32 11.63 -0.42 3.23
CA LEU A 32 11.93 0.27 1.97
C LEU A 32 13.27 -0.11 1.34
N PRO A 33 14.38 -0.18 2.10
CA PRO A 33 15.66 -0.55 1.48
C PRO A 33 15.63 -1.95 0.86
N ALA A 34 15.02 -2.92 1.53
CA ALA A 34 14.92 -4.28 1.03
C ALA A 34 14.00 -4.36 -0.19
N LEU A 35 12.86 -3.66 -0.15
CA LEU A 35 11.93 -3.60 -1.28
C LEU A 35 12.59 -2.96 -2.50
N ARG A 36 13.28 -1.86 -2.28
CA ARG A 36 13.99 -1.17 -3.36
C ARG A 36 15.08 -2.06 -3.97
N GLY A 37 15.81 -2.78 -3.13
CA GLY A 37 16.83 -3.72 -3.60
C GLY A 37 16.24 -4.82 -4.47
N LYS A 38 15.06 -5.33 -4.12
CA LYS A 38 14.39 -6.37 -4.90
C LYS A 38 13.94 -5.92 -6.28
N VAL A 39 13.52 -4.67 -6.42
CA VAL A 39 13.17 -4.14 -7.75
C VAL A 39 14.39 -3.59 -8.49
N ASN A 40 15.55 -3.62 -7.86
CA ASN A 40 16.82 -3.14 -8.45
C ASN A 40 16.70 -1.70 -8.94
N ALA A 41 16.11 -0.85 -8.12
CA ALA A 41 15.91 0.56 -8.44
C ALA A 41 16.73 1.46 -7.53
N SER A 42 17.14 2.62 -8.05
CA SER A 42 17.79 3.64 -7.24
C SER A 42 16.75 4.41 -6.43
N GLN A 43 17.20 5.12 -5.42
CA GLN A 43 16.31 6.01 -4.66
C GLN A 43 15.65 7.04 -5.58
N GLU A 44 16.42 7.56 -6.54
CA GLU A 44 15.90 8.55 -7.47
C GLU A 44 14.81 7.98 -8.38
N GLU A 45 14.98 6.74 -8.83
CA GLU A 45 13.98 6.09 -9.67
C GLU A 45 12.65 5.93 -8.94
N ILE A 46 12.67 5.47 -7.70
CA ILE A 46 11.44 5.31 -6.92
C ILE A 46 10.84 6.66 -6.58
N ALA A 47 11.67 7.62 -6.15
CA ALA A 47 11.20 8.97 -5.85
C ALA A 47 10.49 9.59 -7.04
N SER A 48 11.08 9.48 -8.22
CA SER A 48 10.49 9.98 -9.47
C SER A 48 9.16 9.29 -9.76
N ALA A 49 9.09 7.98 -9.56
CA ALA A 49 7.87 7.21 -9.82
C ALA A 49 6.69 7.66 -8.97
N VAL A 50 6.95 8.03 -7.71
CA VAL A 50 5.88 8.45 -6.79
C VAL A 50 5.76 9.96 -6.64
N GLY A 51 6.55 10.72 -7.42
CA GLY A 51 6.40 12.17 -7.52
C GLY A 51 7.01 12.98 -6.39
N ILE A 52 8.11 12.52 -5.80
CA ILE A 52 8.82 13.26 -4.74
C ILE A 52 10.29 13.40 -5.10
N SER A 53 11.02 14.23 -4.34
CA SER A 53 12.46 14.37 -4.53
C SER A 53 13.21 13.17 -3.94
N ARG A 54 14.43 12.94 -4.45
CA ARG A 54 15.29 11.88 -3.89
C ARG A 54 15.59 12.13 -2.41
N GLN A 55 15.80 13.38 -2.03
CA GLN A 55 16.07 13.74 -0.64
C GLN A 55 14.91 13.37 0.28
N THR A 56 13.68 13.64 -0.16
CA THR A 56 12.49 13.28 0.61
C THR A 56 12.38 11.76 0.74
N TYR A 57 12.58 11.03 -0.35
CA TYR A 57 12.55 9.57 -0.30
C TYR A 57 13.63 9.02 0.63
N SER A 58 14.86 9.54 0.53
CA SER A 58 15.97 9.13 1.38
C SER A 58 15.64 9.34 2.86
N ALA A 59 14.97 10.43 3.20
CA ALA A 59 14.54 10.69 4.57
C ALA A 59 13.55 9.63 5.07
N TYR A 60 12.73 9.07 4.19
CA TYR A 60 11.83 7.98 4.54
C TYR A 60 12.61 6.69 4.84
N GLU A 61 13.59 6.34 4.02
CA GLU A 61 14.41 5.16 4.25
C GLU A 61 15.22 5.26 5.54
N THR A 62 15.75 6.43 5.84
CA THR A 62 16.53 6.67 7.07
C THR A 62 15.63 6.91 8.29
N ARG A 63 14.33 7.01 8.07
CA ARG A 63 13.33 7.23 9.13
C ARG A 63 13.50 8.55 9.87
N THR A 64 14.13 9.53 9.22
CA THR A 64 14.26 10.88 9.75
C THR A 64 13.01 11.72 9.48
N ARG A 65 12.11 11.22 8.63
CA ARG A 65 10.88 11.87 8.27
C ARG A 65 9.78 10.81 8.13
N PRO A 66 8.60 11.00 8.75
CA PRO A 66 7.52 10.02 8.63
C PRO A 66 6.91 10.05 7.22
N ILE A 67 6.46 8.88 6.76
CA ILE A 67 5.79 8.76 5.48
C ILE A 67 4.34 9.21 5.64
N PRO A 68 3.88 10.25 4.93
CA PRO A 68 2.46 10.62 4.97
C PRO A 68 1.61 9.53 4.33
N TRP A 69 0.34 9.45 4.71
CA TRP A 69 -0.54 8.38 4.24
C TRP A 69 -0.67 8.34 2.72
N SER A 70 -0.72 9.49 2.06
CA SER A 70 -0.79 9.55 0.60
C SER A 70 0.44 8.92 -0.06
N LEU A 71 1.61 9.16 0.50
CA LEU A 71 2.86 8.57 0.00
C LEU A 71 2.95 7.09 0.35
N TYR A 72 2.45 6.68 1.51
CA TYR A 72 2.34 5.28 1.86
C TYR A 72 1.56 4.52 0.79
N LEU A 73 0.40 5.04 0.41
CA LEU A 73 -0.43 4.41 -0.61
C LEU A 73 0.26 4.35 -1.97
N ALA A 74 0.96 5.42 -2.35
CA ALA A 74 1.68 5.46 -3.63
C ALA A 74 2.83 4.45 -3.66
N LEU A 75 3.62 4.39 -2.60
CA LEU A 75 4.73 3.43 -2.49
C LEU A 75 4.21 2.00 -2.44
N LEU A 76 3.15 1.78 -1.67
CA LEU A 76 2.51 0.48 -1.57
C LEU A 76 2.06 -0.01 -2.94
N PHE A 77 1.39 0.86 -3.70
CA PHE A 77 0.93 0.53 -5.05
C PHE A 77 2.09 0.19 -5.96
N TYR A 78 3.17 0.97 -5.89
CA TYR A 78 4.37 0.75 -6.70
C TYR A 78 4.95 -0.65 -6.46
N PHE A 79 5.16 -1.03 -5.20
CA PHE A 79 5.75 -2.32 -4.87
C PHE A 79 4.77 -3.48 -5.07
N ASP A 80 3.49 -3.26 -4.93
CA ASP A 80 2.47 -4.26 -5.22
C ASP A 80 2.37 -4.54 -6.72
N TYR A 81 2.60 -3.52 -7.53
CA TYR A 81 2.60 -3.63 -8.99
C TYR A 81 3.82 -4.40 -9.50
N MET A 82 4.98 -4.27 -8.86
CA MET A 82 6.21 -4.91 -9.31
C MET A 82 6.18 -6.41 -9.01
N PRO A 83 6.46 -7.28 -10.02
CA PRO A 83 6.41 -8.72 -9.79
C PRO A 83 7.34 -9.21 -8.68
N SER A 84 8.53 -8.60 -8.55
CA SER A 84 9.52 -9.04 -7.55
C SER A 84 9.14 -8.74 -6.11
N THR A 85 8.24 -7.78 -5.88
CA THR A 85 7.85 -7.36 -4.53
C THR A 85 6.37 -7.58 -4.23
N HIS A 86 5.58 -7.99 -5.21
CA HIS A 86 4.14 -8.18 -5.04
C HIS A 86 3.80 -9.09 -3.84
N TYR A 87 4.39 -10.26 -3.79
CA TYR A 87 4.12 -11.20 -2.70
C TYR A 87 4.76 -10.78 -1.38
N MET A 88 5.94 -10.15 -1.45
CA MET A 88 6.62 -9.67 -0.25
C MET A 88 5.78 -8.63 0.50
N ILE A 89 5.17 -7.71 -0.23
CA ILE A 89 4.28 -6.69 0.35
C ILE A 89 3.15 -7.35 1.14
N ARG A 90 2.59 -8.42 0.62
CA ARG A 90 1.48 -9.13 1.27
C ARG A 90 1.93 -10.00 2.43
N GLN A 91 3.08 -10.63 2.31
CA GLN A 91 3.67 -11.43 3.39
C GLN A 91 4.05 -10.56 4.59
N LEU A 92 4.48 -9.33 4.35
CA LEU A 92 4.82 -8.37 5.39
C LEU A 92 3.59 -7.69 5.99
N GLU A 93 2.41 -8.02 5.49
CA GLU A 93 1.13 -7.44 5.93
C GLU A 93 1.08 -5.92 5.77
N LEU A 94 1.82 -5.41 4.78
CA LEU A 94 1.81 -3.99 4.45
C LEU A 94 0.61 -3.61 3.58
N PHE A 95 0.08 -4.57 2.81
CA PHE A 95 -1.12 -4.36 2.03
C PHE A 95 -2.33 -4.71 2.90
N PRO A 96 -3.15 -3.72 3.29
CA PRO A 96 -4.28 -4.01 4.18
C PRO A 96 -5.23 -5.05 3.59
N ASN A 97 -5.54 -6.07 4.37
CA ASN A 97 -6.43 -7.16 3.96
C ASN A 97 -7.81 -6.64 3.58
N GLU A 98 -8.24 -5.55 4.19
CA GLU A 98 -9.54 -4.94 3.93
C GLU A 98 -9.71 -4.57 2.45
N PHE A 99 -8.61 -4.18 1.78
CA PHE A 99 -8.67 -3.85 0.35
C PHE A 99 -9.01 -5.08 -0.49
N ASP A 100 -8.35 -6.20 -0.20
CA ASP A 100 -8.59 -7.45 -0.92
C ASP A 100 -9.97 -8.03 -0.60
N GLU A 101 -10.33 -8.05 0.66
CA GLU A 101 -11.62 -8.60 1.12
C GLU A 101 -12.77 -7.87 0.47
N CYS A 102 -12.68 -6.57 0.39
CA CYS A 102 -13.72 -5.76 -0.20
C CYS A 102 -13.85 -6.02 -1.70
N TRP A 103 -12.71 -6.09 -2.40
CA TRP A 103 -12.70 -6.35 -3.84
C TRP A 103 -13.25 -7.74 -4.16
N LEU A 104 -12.84 -8.74 -3.39
CA LEU A 104 -13.30 -10.11 -3.56
C LEU A 104 -14.80 -10.25 -3.30
N ALA A 105 -15.30 -9.60 -2.24
CA ALA A 105 -16.72 -9.59 -1.93
C ALA A 105 -17.55 -9.00 -3.06
N GLY A 106 -17.10 -7.88 -3.61
CA GLY A 106 -17.77 -7.24 -4.75
C GLY A 106 -17.79 -8.13 -5.98
N ARG A 107 -16.69 -8.84 -6.22
CA ARG A 107 -16.59 -9.75 -7.36
C ARG A 107 -17.51 -10.96 -7.22
N VAL A 108 -17.56 -11.54 -6.03
CA VAL A 108 -18.45 -12.67 -5.74
C VAL A 108 -19.92 -12.28 -5.93
N LEU A 109 -20.31 -11.12 -5.42
CA LEU A 109 -21.67 -10.61 -5.59
C LEU A 109 -22.00 -10.41 -7.06
N SER A 110 -21.07 -9.91 -7.83
CA SER A 110 -21.24 -9.72 -9.26
C SER A 110 -21.46 -11.05 -9.99
N GLU A 111 -20.75 -12.10 -9.60
CA GLU A 111 -20.90 -13.43 -10.16
C GLU A 111 -22.24 -14.06 -9.78
N GLU A 112 -22.71 -13.84 -8.57
CA GLU A 112 -23.99 -14.35 -8.10
C GLU A 112 -25.18 -13.75 -8.87
N GLU A 113 -25.01 -12.55 -9.39
CA GLU A 113 -26.06 -11.88 -10.19
C GLU A 113 -26.22 -12.48 -11.58
N LYS A 114 -25.26 -13.21 -12.04
CA LYS A 114 -25.33 -13.87 -13.35
C LYS A 114 -26.15 -15.13 -13.30
#